data_a0623fbeab779f9c780b54b1bba7ab65
#
_entry.id   a0623fbeab779f9c780b54b1bba7ab65
#
_cell.length_a   1.000
_cell.length_b   1.000
_cell.length_c   1.000
_cell.angle_alpha   90.00
_cell.angle_beta   90.00
_cell.angle_gamma   90.00
#
_symmetry.space_group_name_H-M   'P 1'
#
loop_
_entity.id
_entity.type
_entity.pdbx_description
1 polymer ?
#
loop_
_entity_poly.entity_id
_entity_poly.type
_entity_poly.pdbx_seq_one_letter_code
_entity_poly.pdbx_strand_id
1 'polypeptide(L)'
;MRTQEYKEKKKKENMEKCFECYCDNGLRNTGIKELGKYCGMTSANLYSYFNNVDELIIQSTAYCMTKVEDDFMELSPKNPQDIMRFISEIPKWSAQKHGKKYRLMYQVYTHPQYVEYGKQFFKGVSMRYTEYAKQLSPKLGIPVDILTGFIFIFVRATVHYAMFEDEYYLKAEMEALKLSVISVLSKK
;
A
#
# COMPACT_ATOMS: atom_id res chain seq x y z
N MET A 1 -18.71 -18.58 -24.83
CA MET A 1 -18.37 -18.55 -23.37
C MET A 1 -17.13 -17.68 -23.19
N ARG A 2 -17.19 -16.63 -22.33
CA ARG A 2 -15.99 -15.88 -21.96
C ARG A 2 -15.13 -16.79 -21.10
N THR A 3 -13.82 -16.88 -21.40
CA THR A 3 -12.89 -17.72 -20.64
C THR A 3 -12.82 -17.26 -19.18
N GLN A 4 -12.51 -18.15 -18.25
CA GLN A 4 -12.30 -17.86 -16.82
C GLN A 4 -11.27 -16.72 -16.66
N GLU A 5 -10.21 -16.75 -17.43
CA GLU A 5 -9.16 -15.72 -17.47
C GLU A 5 -9.70 -14.33 -17.82
N TYR A 6 -10.61 -14.23 -18.79
CA TYR A 6 -11.28 -12.96 -19.13
C TYR A 6 -12.10 -12.43 -17.96
N LYS A 7 -12.82 -13.32 -17.25
CA LYS A 7 -13.63 -12.92 -16.09
C LYS A 7 -12.76 -12.41 -14.94
N GLU A 8 -11.66 -13.08 -14.65
CA GLU A 8 -10.68 -12.65 -13.64
C GLU A 8 -10.02 -11.30 -13.99
N LYS A 9 -9.63 -11.12 -15.25
CA LYS A 9 -9.10 -9.83 -15.72
C LYS A 9 -10.13 -8.71 -15.53
N LYS A 10 -11.38 -8.93 -15.91
CA LYS A 10 -12.46 -7.94 -15.73
C LYS A 10 -12.75 -7.66 -14.27
N LYS A 11 -12.69 -8.67 -13.40
CA LYS A 11 -12.81 -8.49 -11.95
C LYS A 11 -11.73 -7.55 -11.41
N LYS A 12 -10.47 -7.74 -11.80
CA LYS A 12 -9.36 -6.87 -11.42
C LYS A 12 -9.53 -5.43 -11.91
N GLU A 13 -9.91 -5.23 -13.17
CA GLU A 13 -10.21 -3.90 -13.71
C GLU A 13 -11.34 -3.20 -12.94
N ASN A 14 -12.39 -3.94 -12.56
CA ASN A 14 -13.48 -3.39 -11.76
C ASN A 14 -13.04 -3.05 -10.33
N MET A 15 -12.19 -3.87 -9.71
CA MET A 15 -11.62 -3.56 -8.39
C MET A 15 -10.82 -2.26 -8.42
N GLU A 16 -10.01 -2.03 -9.44
CA GLU A 16 -9.24 -0.78 -9.58
C GLU A 16 -10.17 0.43 -9.70
N LYS A 17 -11.14 0.37 -10.60
CA LYS A 17 -12.10 1.47 -10.82
C LYS A 17 -12.95 1.75 -9.58
N CYS A 18 -13.45 0.71 -8.91
CA CYS A 18 -14.23 0.89 -7.68
C CYS A 18 -13.39 1.52 -6.57
N PHE A 19 -12.14 1.07 -6.42
CA PHE A 19 -11.23 1.64 -5.44
C PHE A 19 -10.90 3.11 -5.72
N GLU A 20 -10.67 3.47 -6.99
CA GLU A 20 -10.48 4.86 -7.41
C GLU A 20 -11.73 5.70 -7.14
N CYS A 21 -12.92 5.18 -7.45
CA CYS A 21 -14.19 5.85 -7.14
C CYS A 21 -14.32 6.16 -5.64
N TYR A 22 -13.98 5.21 -4.78
CA TYR A 22 -13.95 5.42 -3.33
C TYR A 22 -12.88 6.43 -2.90
N CYS A 23 -11.71 6.43 -3.52
CA CYS A 23 -10.66 7.41 -3.25
C CYS A 23 -11.10 8.84 -3.57
N ASP A 24 -11.89 9.02 -4.63
CA ASP A 24 -12.32 10.35 -5.10
C ASP A 24 -13.56 10.86 -4.36
N ASN A 25 -14.52 9.99 -4.06
CA ASN A 25 -15.82 10.40 -3.51
C ASN A 25 -15.98 10.08 -2.01
N GLY A 26 -15.11 9.22 -1.45
CA GLY A 26 -15.20 8.72 -0.07
C GLY A 26 -16.18 7.56 0.10
N LEU A 27 -15.95 6.74 1.13
CA LEU A 27 -16.76 5.54 1.41
C LEU A 27 -18.24 5.85 1.66
N ARG A 28 -18.55 6.93 2.38
CA ARG A 28 -19.91 7.27 2.78
C ARG A 28 -20.78 7.76 1.63
N ASN A 29 -20.14 8.36 0.60
CA ASN A 29 -20.83 8.98 -0.52
C ASN A 29 -20.89 8.07 -1.75
N THR A 30 -20.32 6.87 -1.70
CA THR A 30 -20.17 5.98 -2.84
C THR A 30 -21.01 4.72 -2.66
N GLY A 31 -22.20 4.72 -3.24
CA GLY A 31 -23.05 3.55 -3.29
C GLY A 31 -22.84 2.71 -4.54
N ILE A 32 -23.50 1.55 -4.61
CA ILE A 32 -23.38 0.61 -5.74
C ILE A 32 -23.75 1.22 -7.10
N LYS A 33 -24.63 2.21 -7.11
CA LYS A 33 -25.04 2.90 -8.36
C LYS A 33 -23.92 3.79 -8.89
N GLU A 34 -23.24 4.52 -8.01
CA GLU A 34 -22.08 5.35 -8.34
C GLU A 34 -20.92 4.48 -8.83
N LEU A 35 -20.65 3.36 -8.16
CA LEU A 35 -19.66 2.39 -8.59
C LEU A 35 -19.96 1.82 -9.96
N GLY A 36 -21.22 1.43 -10.22
CA GLY A 36 -21.65 0.98 -11.54
C GLY A 36 -21.41 2.02 -12.61
N LYS A 37 -21.82 3.27 -12.37
CA LYS A 37 -21.60 4.39 -13.28
C LYS A 37 -20.09 4.62 -13.54
N TYR A 38 -19.27 4.63 -12.50
CA TYR A 38 -17.82 4.83 -12.62
C TYR A 38 -17.13 3.70 -13.40
N CYS A 39 -17.59 2.46 -13.21
CA CYS A 39 -17.12 1.29 -13.96
C CYS A 39 -17.67 1.19 -15.38
N GLY A 40 -18.65 2.01 -15.75
CA GLY A 40 -19.33 1.92 -17.06
C GLY A 40 -20.25 0.69 -17.18
N MET A 41 -20.88 0.25 -16.07
CA MET A 41 -21.76 -0.93 -16.03
C MET A 41 -22.93 -0.74 -15.06
N THR A 42 -23.90 -1.65 -15.14
CA THR A 42 -25.03 -1.67 -14.19
C THR A 42 -24.62 -2.26 -12.84
N SER A 43 -25.33 -1.91 -11.76
CA SER A 43 -25.15 -2.53 -10.45
C SER A 43 -25.29 -4.05 -10.49
N ALA A 44 -26.22 -4.58 -11.28
CA ALA A 44 -26.41 -6.01 -11.47
C ALA A 44 -25.15 -6.69 -12.08
N ASN A 45 -24.51 -6.01 -13.03
CA ASN A 45 -23.27 -6.51 -13.62
C ASN A 45 -22.10 -6.49 -12.61
N LEU A 46 -22.03 -5.51 -11.71
CA LEU A 46 -21.05 -5.53 -10.61
C LEU A 46 -21.26 -6.74 -9.68
N TYR A 47 -22.49 -7.02 -9.31
CA TYR A 47 -22.83 -8.20 -8.50
C TYR A 47 -22.56 -9.55 -9.18
N SER A 48 -22.30 -9.58 -10.49
CA SER A 48 -21.81 -10.80 -11.14
C SER A 48 -20.34 -11.15 -10.82
N TYR A 49 -19.61 -10.19 -10.24
CA TYR A 49 -18.20 -10.34 -9.82
C TYR A 49 -18.03 -10.37 -8.30
N PHE A 50 -18.96 -9.80 -7.53
CA PHE A 50 -18.88 -9.66 -6.07
C PHE A 50 -20.24 -10.00 -5.45
N ASN A 51 -20.26 -10.78 -4.38
CA ASN A 51 -21.48 -11.19 -3.71
C ASN A 51 -22.23 -10.02 -3.06
N ASN A 52 -21.49 -9.02 -2.58
CA ASN A 52 -22.02 -7.82 -1.94
C ASN A 52 -21.00 -6.67 -2.00
N VAL A 53 -21.39 -5.50 -1.52
CA VAL A 53 -20.56 -4.29 -1.49
C VAL A 53 -19.40 -4.44 -0.52
N ASP A 54 -19.57 -5.14 0.59
CA ASP A 54 -18.51 -5.38 1.58
C ASP A 54 -17.37 -6.20 0.99
N GLU A 55 -17.70 -7.28 0.28
CA GLU A 55 -16.71 -8.08 -0.45
C GLU A 55 -15.96 -7.24 -1.48
N LEU A 56 -16.69 -6.40 -2.23
CA LEU A 56 -16.10 -5.51 -3.22
C LEU A 56 -15.12 -4.53 -2.56
N ILE A 57 -15.50 -3.86 -1.48
CA ILE A 57 -14.64 -2.92 -0.75
C ILE A 57 -13.37 -3.62 -0.25
N ILE A 58 -13.52 -4.78 0.41
CA ILE A 58 -12.40 -5.51 1.00
C ILE A 58 -11.43 -5.99 -0.08
N GLN A 59 -11.95 -6.65 -1.13
CA GLN A 59 -11.11 -7.18 -2.20
C GLN A 59 -10.43 -6.07 -3.02
N SER A 60 -11.16 -4.98 -3.34
CA SER A 60 -10.60 -3.84 -4.07
C SER A 60 -9.49 -3.17 -3.27
N THR A 61 -9.70 -2.97 -1.96
CA THR A 61 -8.69 -2.37 -1.09
C THR A 61 -7.45 -3.24 -1.02
N ALA A 62 -7.59 -4.54 -0.75
CA ALA A 62 -6.45 -5.46 -0.67
C ALA A 62 -5.67 -5.50 -2.01
N TYR A 63 -6.38 -5.66 -3.13
CA TYR A 63 -5.76 -5.75 -4.45
C TYR A 63 -5.02 -4.47 -4.83
N CYS A 64 -5.64 -3.30 -4.65
CA CYS A 64 -5.01 -2.03 -5.02
C CYS A 64 -3.86 -1.66 -4.09
N MET A 65 -3.94 -2.00 -2.81
CA MET A 65 -2.82 -1.76 -1.88
C MET A 65 -1.64 -2.70 -2.12
N THR A 66 -1.87 -3.93 -2.56
CA THR A 66 -0.78 -4.81 -3.01
C THR A 66 0.00 -4.19 -4.19
N LYS A 67 -0.69 -3.54 -5.14
CA LYS A 67 -0.01 -2.80 -6.23
C LYS A 67 0.82 -1.61 -5.73
N VAL A 68 0.33 -0.91 -4.69
CA VAL A 68 1.11 0.17 -4.04
C VAL A 68 2.39 -0.38 -3.40
N GLU A 69 2.31 -1.55 -2.77
CA GLU A 69 3.49 -2.22 -2.21
C GLU A 69 4.47 -2.69 -3.30
N ASP A 70 3.96 -3.18 -4.44
CA ASP A 70 4.79 -3.57 -5.59
C ASP A 70 5.56 -2.36 -6.13
N ASP A 71 4.88 -1.21 -6.33
CA ASP A 71 5.52 0.05 -6.74
C ASP A 71 6.66 0.45 -5.76
N PHE A 72 6.41 0.30 -4.45
CA PHE A 72 7.40 0.61 -3.42
C PHE A 72 8.61 -0.34 -3.48
N MET A 73 8.39 -1.63 -3.63
CA MET A 73 9.46 -2.62 -3.72
C MET A 73 10.29 -2.45 -4.99
N GLU A 74 9.66 -2.07 -6.11
CA GLU A 74 10.35 -1.81 -7.37
C GLU A 74 11.33 -0.64 -7.26
N LEU A 75 10.95 0.43 -6.57
CA LEU A 75 11.76 1.64 -6.37
C LEU A 75 12.83 1.50 -5.30
N SER A 76 12.79 0.47 -4.48
CA SER A 76 13.71 0.33 -3.36
C SER A 76 15.17 0.20 -3.79
N PRO A 77 16.13 0.63 -2.94
CA PRO A 77 17.55 0.65 -3.28
C PRO A 77 18.07 -0.75 -3.57
N LYS A 78 18.89 -0.87 -4.60
CA LYS A 78 19.53 -2.14 -4.99
C LYS A 78 20.98 -2.24 -4.49
N ASN A 79 21.53 -1.13 -4.00
CA ASN A 79 22.89 -1.03 -3.44
C ASN A 79 22.91 -0.02 -2.28
N PRO A 80 23.94 -0.07 -1.39
CA PRO A 80 24.03 0.80 -0.21
C PRO A 80 24.07 2.29 -0.53
N GLN A 81 24.64 2.70 -1.66
CA GLN A 81 24.80 4.10 -2.05
C GLN A 81 23.46 4.80 -2.30
N ASP A 82 22.44 4.05 -2.72
CA ASP A 82 21.12 4.60 -3.03
C ASP A 82 20.22 4.76 -1.79
N ILE A 83 20.59 4.18 -0.65
CA ILE A 83 19.72 4.14 0.54
C ILE A 83 19.37 5.55 1.02
N MET A 84 20.37 6.43 1.14
CA MET A 84 20.17 7.80 1.67
C MET A 84 19.24 8.62 0.77
N ARG A 85 19.41 8.49 -0.54
CA ARG A 85 18.54 9.14 -1.53
C ARG A 85 17.12 8.60 -1.43
N PHE A 86 16.98 7.28 -1.37
CA PHE A 86 15.67 6.62 -1.23
C PHE A 86 14.92 7.12 0.02
N ILE A 87 15.58 7.14 1.18
CA ILE A 87 15.00 7.63 2.44
C ILE A 87 14.55 9.10 2.31
N SER A 88 15.28 9.92 1.55
CA SER A 88 14.98 11.35 1.41
C SER A 88 13.84 11.66 0.44
N GLU A 89 13.75 10.94 -0.68
CA GLU A 89 12.89 11.32 -1.81
C GLU A 89 11.56 10.54 -1.84
N ILE A 90 11.60 9.25 -1.50
CA ILE A 90 10.46 8.38 -1.71
C ILE A 90 9.25 8.69 -0.81
N PRO A 91 9.37 9.14 0.44
CA PRO A 91 8.18 9.45 1.25
C PRO A 91 7.27 10.47 0.60
N LYS A 92 7.83 11.57 0.08
CA LYS A 92 7.04 12.63 -0.59
C LYS A 92 6.47 12.16 -1.91
N TRP A 93 7.27 11.48 -2.72
CA TRP A 93 6.80 10.87 -3.96
C TRP A 93 5.63 9.89 -3.72
N SER A 94 5.78 9.01 -2.74
CA SER A 94 4.74 8.02 -2.40
C SER A 94 3.47 8.69 -1.88
N ALA A 95 3.59 9.74 -1.07
CA ALA A 95 2.45 10.52 -0.60
C ALA A 95 1.71 11.21 -1.74
N GLN A 96 2.42 11.80 -2.69
CA GLN A 96 1.83 12.44 -3.87
C GLN A 96 1.12 11.41 -4.77
N LYS A 97 1.75 10.27 -5.03
CA LYS A 97 1.22 9.24 -5.91
C LYS A 97 0.09 8.42 -5.28
N HIS A 98 0.21 8.10 -3.99
CA HIS A 98 -0.63 7.11 -3.32
C HIS A 98 -1.40 7.62 -2.08
N GLY A 99 -1.29 8.91 -1.73
CA GLY A 99 -1.88 9.45 -0.51
C GLY A 99 -3.37 9.18 -0.34
N LYS A 100 -4.17 9.35 -1.40
CA LYS A 100 -5.61 9.03 -1.38
C LYS A 100 -5.86 7.53 -1.09
N LYS A 101 -5.01 6.65 -1.64
CA LYS A 101 -5.11 5.20 -1.45
C LYS A 101 -4.81 4.79 0.00
N TYR A 102 -3.78 5.39 0.61
CA TYR A 102 -3.48 5.17 2.03
C TYR A 102 -4.62 5.64 2.93
N ARG A 103 -5.18 6.83 2.68
CA ARG A 103 -6.33 7.33 3.45
C ARG A 103 -7.54 6.40 3.38
N LEU A 104 -7.88 5.93 2.17
CA LEU A 104 -8.99 5.00 1.99
C LEU A 104 -8.72 3.66 2.67
N MET A 105 -7.52 3.09 2.51
CA MET A 105 -7.12 1.85 3.17
C MET A 105 -7.31 1.92 4.69
N TYR A 106 -6.87 3.01 5.32
CA TYR A 106 -7.06 3.17 6.77
C TYR A 106 -8.53 3.32 7.13
N GLN A 107 -9.32 4.09 6.35
CA GLN A 107 -10.77 4.19 6.59
C GLN A 107 -11.46 2.81 6.52
N VAL A 108 -11.08 1.97 5.57
CA VAL A 108 -11.63 0.62 5.43
C VAL A 108 -11.16 -0.27 6.59
N TYR A 109 -9.86 -0.41 6.80
CA TYR A 109 -9.30 -1.42 7.71
C TYR A 109 -9.32 -1.03 9.18
N THR A 110 -9.66 0.22 9.53
CA THR A 110 -9.96 0.62 10.90
C THR A 110 -11.46 0.64 11.21
N HIS A 111 -12.32 0.48 10.19
CA HIS A 111 -13.76 0.39 10.41
C HIS A 111 -14.10 -0.89 11.20
N PRO A 112 -14.94 -0.82 12.25
CA PRO A 112 -15.26 -1.97 13.09
C PRO A 112 -15.71 -3.23 12.31
N GLN A 113 -16.47 -3.03 11.23
CA GLN A 113 -16.96 -4.11 10.38
C GLN A 113 -15.85 -4.84 9.62
N TYR A 114 -14.71 -4.18 9.32
CA TYR A 114 -13.66 -4.71 8.44
C TYR A 114 -12.30 -4.89 9.14
N VAL A 115 -12.22 -4.58 10.44
CA VAL A 115 -10.94 -4.57 11.18
C VAL A 115 -10.21 -5.93 11.16
N GLU A 116 -10.94 -7.03 11.16
CA GLU A 116 -10.32 -8.37 11.10
C GLU A 116 -9.66 -8.63 9.73
N TYR A 117 -10.25 -8.15 8.64
CA TYR A 117 -9.62 -8.17 7.32
C TYR A 117 -8.37 -7.28 7.28
N GLY A 118 -8.43 -6.11 7.93
CA GLY A 118 -7.28 -5.23 8.10
C GLY A 118 -6.12 -5.91 8.84
N LYS A 119 -6.39 -6.60 9.95
CA LYS A 119 -5.37 -7.37 10.70
C LYS A 119 -4.73 -8.45 9.81
N GLN A 120 -5.54 -9.19 9.04
CA GLN A 120 -5.03 -10.20 8.12
C GLN A 120 -4.19 -9.58 6.99
N PHE A 121 -4.65 -8.48 6.41
CA PHE A 121 -3.92 -7.74 5.39
C PHE A 121 -2.55 -7.31 5.91
N PHE A 122 -2.48 -6.61 7.05
CA PHE A 122 -1.21 -6.13 7.61
C PHE A 122 -0.27 -7.26 8.05
N LYS A 123 -0.81 -8.41 8.47
CA LYS A 123 0.00 -9.61 8.69
C LYS A 123 0.66 -10.08 7.39
N GLY A 124 -0.09 -10.12 6.29
CA GLY A 124 0.43 -10.45 4.96
C GLY A 124 1.50 -9.45 4.50
N VAL A 125 1.27 -8.16 4.67
CA VAL A 125 2.23 -7.08 4.38
C VAL A 125 3.54 -7.27 5.16
N SER A 126 3.45 -7.55 6.46
CA SER A 126 4.63 -7.80 7.29
C SER A 126 5.45 -8.99 6.80
N MET A 127 4.78 -10.07 6.40
CA MET A 127 5.46 -11.25 5.84
C MET A 127 6.15 -10.91 4.50
N ARG A 128 5.50 -10.17 3.61
CA ARG A 128 6.09 -9.75 2.33
C ARG A 128 7.32 -8.87 2.52
N TYR A 129 7.28 -7.89 3.43
CA TYR A 129 8.43 -7.04 3.71
C TYR A 129 9.58 -7.81 4.38
N THR A 130 9.29 -8.76 5.24
CA THR A 130 10.33 -9.63 5.82
C THR A 130 11.00 -10.48 4.74
N GLU A 131 10.22 -11.07 3.83
CA GLU A 131 10.76 -11.85 2.72
C GLU A 131 11.56 -10.98 1.74
N TYR A 132 11.10 -9.77 1.51
CA TYR A 132 11.83 -8.78 0.72
C TYR A 132 13.15 -8.36 1.39
N ALA A 133 13.16 -8.15 2.71
CA ALA A 133 14.37 -7.87 3.46
C ALA A 133 15.43 -8.99 3.33
N LYS A 134 15.01 -10.27 3.29
CA LYS A 134 15.93 -11.40 3.04
C LYS A 134 16.62 -11.30 1.68
N GLN A 135 15.91 -10.84 0.66
CA GLN A 135 16.47 -10.66 -0.69
C GLN A 135 17.41 -9.48 -0.79
N LEU A 136 17.17 -8.41 -0.04
CA LEU A 136 17.99 -7.20 -0.04
C LEU A 136 19.19 -7.27 0.89
N SER A 137 19.07 -7.98 2.00
CA SER A 137 20.11 -8.07 3.05
C SER A 137 21.50 -8.36 2.49
N PRO A 138 21.73 -9.36 1.62
CA PRO A 138 23.08 -9.63 1.09
C PRO A 138 23.59 -8.50 0.16
N LYS A 139 22.70 -7.76 -0.50
CA LYS A 139 23.07 -6.66 -1.40
C LYS A 139 23.43 -5.39 -0.65
N LEU A 140 22.68 -5.11 0.42
CA LEU A 140 22.86 -3.90 1.22
C LEU A 140 23.85 -4.10 2.37
N GLY A 141 24.12 -5.36 2.71
CA GLY A 141 24.97 -5.70 3.84
C GLY A 141 24.36 -5.36 5.20
N ILE A 142 23.06 -5.30 5.32
CA ILE A 142 22.33 -5.04 6.56
C ILE A 142 21.67 -6.35 7.03
N PRO A 143 21.82 -6.79 8.29
CA PRO A 143 21.13 -7.99 8.80
C PRO A 143 19.63 -7.95 8.58
N VAL A 144 19.01 -9.10 8.28
CA VAL A 144 17.60 -9.20 7.88
C VAL A 144 16.64 -8.55 8.88
N ASP A 145 16.80 -8.83 10.16
CA ASP A 145 15.90 -8.34 11.22
C ASP A 145 16.00 -6.81 11.34
N ILE A 146 17.23 -6.26 11.25
CA ILE A 146 17.47 -4.82 11.28
C ILE A 146 16.88 -4.16 10.03
N LEU A 147 17.11 -4.74 8.85
CA LEU A 147 16.57 -4.24 7.59
C LEU A 147 15.05 -4.28 7.57
N THR A 148 14.44 -5.34 8.10
CA THR A 148 12.98 -5.46 8.26
C THR A 148 12.46 -4.34 9.15
N GLY A 149 13.12 -4.05 10.27
CA GLY A 149 12.78 -2.95 11.17
C GLY A 149 12.86 -1.58 10.45
N PHE A 150 13.93 -1.35 9.68
CA PHE A 150 14.08 -0.12 8.89
C PHE A 150 12.98 0.04 7.84
N ILE A 151 12.60 -1.02 7.16
CA ILE A 151 11.48 -1.01 6.20
C ILE A 151 10.18 -0.63 6.91
N PHE A 152 9.89 -1.21 8.07
CA PHE A 152 8.66 -0.91 8.81
C PHE A 152 8.61 0.54 9.31
N ILE A 153 9.70 1.08 9.84
CA ILE A 153 9.79 2.48 10.24
C ILE A 153 9.57 3.38 9.04
N PHE A 154 10.27 3.13 7.94
CA PHE A 154 10.20 3.90 6.71
C PHE A 154 8.78 3.93 6.12
N VAL A 155 8.14 2.76 5.96
CA VAL A 155 6.78 2.66 5.41
C VAL A 155 5.78 3.37 6.32
N ARG A 156 5.90 3.20 7.64
CA ARG A 156 4.98 3.85 8.59
C ARG A 156 5.10 5.36 8.58
N ALA A 157 6.30 5.91 8.55
CA ALA A 157 6.55 7.34 8.44
C ALA A 157 6.02 7.89 7.11
N THR A 158 6.24 7.18 6.00
CA THR A 158 5.72 7.54 4.68
C THR A 158 4.20 7.60 4.67
N VAL A 159 3.53 6.61 5.23
CA VAL A 159 2.06 6.57 5.30
C VAL A 159 1.52 7.66 6.24
N HIS A 160 2.17 7.90 7.39
CA HIS A 160 1.80 8.99 8.29
C HIS A 160 1.87 10.34 7.55
N TYR A 161 2.98 10.60 6.87
CA TYR A 161 3.13 11.81 6.07
C TYR A 161 2.06 11.92 4.97
N ALA A 162 1.74 10.83 4.28
CA ALA A 162 0.68 10.82 3.27
C ALA A 162 -0.73 11.14 3.81
N MET A 163 -0.95 10.91 5.10
CA MET A 163 -2.24 11.21 5.74
C MET A 163 -2.33 12.62 6.30
N PHE A 164 -1.25 13.15 6.89
CA PHE A 164 -1.28 14.35 7.72
C PHE A 164 -0.40 15.48 7.19
N GLU A 165 0.46 15.21 6.20
CA GLU A 165 1.41 16.17 5.59
C GLU A 165 2.34 16.85 6.63
N ASP A 166 2.63 16.13 7.73
CA ASP A 166 3.48 16.60 8.83
C ASP A 166 4.97 16.51 8.44
N GLU A 167 5.49 17.62 7.91
CA GLU A 167 6.89 17.75 7.49
C GLU A 167 7.88 17.63 8.65
N TYR A 168 7.53 18.11 9.84
CA TYR A 168 8.41 18.05 11.00
C TYR A 168 8.58 16.59 11.45
N TYR A 169 7.47 15.87 11.56
CA TYR A 169 7.47 14.47 11.95
C TYR A 169 8.25 13.60 10.93
N LEU A 170 7.94 13.77 9.63
CA LEU A 170 8.66 13.05 8.58
C LEU A 170 10.16 13.32 8.63
N LYS A 171 10.58 14.58 8.76
CA LYS A 171 12.00 14.95 8.84
C LYS A 171 12.69 14.27 10.03
N ALA A 172 12.08 14.33 11.21
CA ALA A 172 12.64 13.74 12.42
C ALA A 172 12.83 12.22 12.29
N GLU A 173 11.82 11.51 11.78
CA GLU A 173 11.89 10.05 11.59
C GLU A 173 12.92 9.66 10.51
N MET A 174 12.96 10.39 9.39
CA MET A 174 13.91 10.08 8.31
C MET A 174 15.37 10.37 8.72
N GLU A 175 15.63 11.43 9.49
CA GLU A 175 16.98 11.69 10.02
C GLU A 175 17.41 10.61 11.03
N ALA A 176 16.52 10.22 11.94
CA ALA A 176 16.80 9.11 12.88
C ALA A 176 17.08 7.79 12.13
N LEU A 177 16.29 7.49 11.10
CA LEU A 177 16.49 6.31 10.26
C LEU A 177 17.82 6.35 9.52
N LYS A 178 18.20 7.47 8.91
CA LYS A 178 19.48 7.65 8.22
C LYS A 178 20.67 7.41 9.18
N LEU A 179 20.64 8.03 10.36
CA LEU A 179 21.68 7.82 11.38
C LEU A 179 21.80 6.35 11.79
N SER A 180 20.67 5.67 11.95
CA SER A 180 20.64 4.25 12.30
C SER A 180 21.22 3.38 11.17
N VAL A 181 20.89 3.66 9.92
CA VAL A 181 21.45 2.95 8.75
C VAL A 181 22.95 3.17 8.66
N ILE A 182 23.44 4.43 8.80
CA ILE A 182 24.87 4.76 8.80
C ILE A 182 25.60 3.99 9.89
N SER A 183 25.06 3.97 11.12
CA SER A 183 25.64 3.25 12.25
C SER A 183 25.80 1.75 11.99
N VAL A 184 24.85 1.13 11.29
CA VAL A 184 24.93 -0.30 10.95
C VAL A 184 25.95 -0.56 9.84
N LEU A 185 26.00 0.30 8.82
CA LEU A 185 26.95 0.16 7.71
C LEU A 185 28.39 0.46 8.11
N SER A 186 28.62 1.34 9.10
CA SER A 186 29.96 1.71 9.58
C SER A 186 30.61 0.67 10.50
N LYS A 187 29.87 -0.34 10.95
CA LYS A 187 30.38 -1.41 11.82
C LYS A 187 31.04 -2.58 11.05
N LYS A 188 31.21 -2.41 9.75
CA LYS A 188 31.90 -3.33 8.85
C LYS A 188 33.30 -2.85 8.55
#